data_d4d9a3c0f24bb03f270c9e15ce0729f8
#
_entry.id   d4d9a3c0f24bb03f270c9e15ce0729f8
#
_cell.length_a   1.000
_cell.length_b   1.000
_cell.length_c   1.000
_cell.angle_alpha   90.00
_cell.angle_beta   90.00
_cell.angle_gamma   90.00
#
_symmetry.space_group_name_H-M   'P 1'
#
loop_
_entity.id
_entity.type
_entity.pdbx_description
1 polymer ?
#
loop_
_entity_poly.entity_id
_entity_poly.type
_entity_poly.pdbx_seq_one_letter_code
_entity_poly.pdbx_strand_id
1 'polypeptide(L)'
;IARKNIMAIEYEVTPMNYSGRIEFMSKLQADVENHTRKTNPIVDYGPFGRKLDSDELRADGDILYYEGTTQNSHLSVACGSSHGIWKDGAEQKNLEWKSSVGELEAEVVTGIQAEKGETVVLEKMICYTTSLDLGKEERKSFVLAELERAQEDGMQKLEKWQKEYMAKFWEAADVEIKGNE
;
A
#
# COMPACT_ATOMS: atom_id res chain seq x y z
N ILE A 1 1.10 15.83 -1.82
CA ILE A 1 0.42 14.59 -2.27
C ILE A 1 -0.97 14.96 -2.77
N ALA A 2 -1.31 14.57 -4.01
CA ALA A 2 -2.59 14.90 -4.62
C ALA A 2 -3.78 14.25 -3.89
N ARG A 3 -3.63 12.99 -3.47
CA ARG A 3 -4.62 12.27 -2.64
C ARG A 3 -3.97 11.87 -1.33
N LYS A 4 -4.32 12.56 -0.24
CA LYS A 4 -3.69 12.46 1.09
C LYS A 4 -3.61 11.02 1.63
N ASN A 5 -4.65 10.23 1.41
CA ASN A 5 -4.81 8.92 2.03
C ASN A 5 -4.42 7.75 1.13
N ILE A 6 -4.10 7.99 -0.16
CA ILE A 6 -3.86 6.94 -1.14
C ILE A 6 -2.39 6.88 -1.55
N MET A 7 -1.87 5.66 -1.57
CA MET A 7 -0.64 5.26 -2.24
C MET A 7 -0.98 4.17 -3.26
N ALA A 8 -0.36 4.24 -4.45
CA ALA A 8 -0.56 3.26 -5.51
C ALA A 8 0.80 2.68 -5.94
N ILE A 9 0.82 1.38 -6.19
CA ILE A 9 1.99 0.65 -6.67
C ILE A 9 1.60 -0.10 -7.93
N GLU A 10 2.40 0.06 -8.98
CA GLU A 10 2.34 -0.74 -10.19
C GLU A 10 3.58 -1.62 -10.25
N TYR A 11 3.38 -2.93 -10.45
CA TYR A 11 4.45 -3.90 -10.51
C TYR A 11 4.32 -4.76 -11.76
N GLU A 12 5.22 -4.55 -12.72
CA GLU A 12 5.24 -5.25 -14.00
C GLU A 12 6.15 -6.48 -13.96
N VAL A 13 5.66 -7.60 -14.50
CA VAL A 13 6.41 -8.86 -14.64
C VAL A 13 6.31 -9.37 -16.06
N THR A 14 7.46 -9.59 -16.72
CA THR A 14 7.54 -10.17 -18.05
C THR A 14 8.44 -11.42 -18.02
N PRO A 15 7.90 -12.63 -18.21
CA PRO A 15 8.72 -13.84 -18.29
C PRO A 15 9.55 -13.86 -19.58
N MET A 16 10.87 -13.80 -19.46
CA MET A 16 11.79 -13.69 -20.61
C MET A 16 12.24 -15.04 -21.20
N ASN A 17 12.13 -16.12 -20.43
CA ASN A 17 12.70 -17.43 -20.79
C ASN A 17 11.77 -18.62 -20.60
N TYR A 18 10.51 -18.38 -20.20
CA TYR A 18 9.50 -19.41 -20.02
C TYR A 18 8.09 -18.88 -20.33
N SER A 19 7.15 -19.80 -20.55
CA SER A 19 5.71 -19.55 -20.47
C SER A 19 5.14 -20.37 -19.33
N GLY A 20 4.24 -19.81 -18.51
CA GLY A 20 3.71 -20.53 -17.38
C GLY A 20 2.91 -19.65 -16.43
N ARG A 21 2.58 -20.21 -15.28
CA ARG A 21 1.85 -19.51 -14.23
C ARG A 21 2.77 -18.55 -13.46
N ILE A 22 2.35 -17.30 -13.36
CA ILE A 22 2.92 -16.28 -12.46
C ILE A 22 1.98 -16.18 -11.27
N GLU A 23 2.53 -16.23 -10.05
CA GLU A 23 1.79 -16.09 -8.82
C GLU A 23 2.19 -14.78 -8.11
N PHE A 24 1.21 -13.97 -7.76
CA PHE A 24 1.38 -12.75 -6.97
C PHE A 24 0.87 -12.99 -5.56
N MET A 25 1.72 -12.66 -4.60
CA MET A 25 1.40 -12.71 -3.17
C MET A 25 1.56 -11.32 -2.58
N SER A 26 0.54 -10.83 -1.91
CA SER A 26 0.58 -9.58 -1.17
C SER A 26 0.28 -9.83 0.29
N LYS A 27 1.14 -9.30 1.18
CA LYS A 27 1.02 -9.43 2.62
C LYS A 27 0.83 -8.09 3.31
N LEU A 28 0.07 -8.11 4.38
CA LEU A 28 0.00 -7.05 5.37
C LEU A 28 0.51 -7.61 6.69
N GLN A 29 1.60 -7.05 7.21
CA GLN A 29 2.21 -7.47 8.46
C GLN A 29 1.87 -6.47 9.56
N ALA A 30 1.20 -6.94 10.60
CA ALA A 30 0.87 -6.19 11.81
C ALA A 30 1.94 -6.33 12.90
N ASP A 31 2.88 -7.25 12.74
CA ASP A 31 4.01 -7.46 13.66
C ASP A 31 5.21 -6.59 13.28
N VAL A 32 5.02 -5.28 13.38
CA VAL A 32 6.08 -4.30 13.08
C VAL A 32 6.65 -3.74 14.38
N GLU A 33 7.97 -3.88 14.53
CA GLU A 33 8.72 -3.36 15.65
C GLU A 33 9.53 -2.12 15.28
N ASN A 34 9.72 -1.24 16.27
CA ASN A 34 10.66 -0.14 16.15
C ASN A 34 12.10 -0.65 16.25
N HIS A 35 12.80 -0.72 15.13
CA HIS A 35 14.22 -1.06 15.09
C HIS A 35 15.07 0.19 15.15
N THR A 36 15.67 0.45 16.32
CA THR A 36 16.68 1.49 16.49
C THR A 36 18.04 0.84 16.74
N ARG A 37 19.03 1.13 15.87
CA ARG A 37 20.42 0.71 16.14
C ARG A 37 20.99 1.61 17.23
N LYS A 38 21.42 1.02 18.34
CA LYS A 38 22.19 1.72 19.38
C LYS A 38 23.62 2.00 18.87
N THR A 39 23.79 3.05 18.08
CA THR A 39 25.10 3.44 17.55
C THR A 39 25.83 4.44 18.46
N ASN A 40 25.10 5.12 19.35
CA ASN A 40 25.67 6.07 20.28
C ASN A 40 25.08 5.83 21.70
N PRO A 41 25.89 5.48 22.71
CA PRO A 41 25.42 5.18 24.05
C PRO A 41 24.86 6.40 24.81
N ILE A 42 25.07 7.62 24.31
CA ILE A 42 24.64 8.88 24.93
C ILE A 42 23.23 9.27 24.45
N VAL A 43 22.77 8.71 23.34
CA VAL A 43 21.45 9.03 22.74
C VAL A 43 20.41 8.05 23.25
N ASP A 44 19.32 8.56 23.82
CA ASP A 44 18.12 7.76 24.07
C ASP A 44 17.38 7.56 22.73
N TYR A 45 17.39 6.32 22.25
CA TYR A 45 16.76 5.94 20.97
C TYR A 45 15.25 5.67 21.11
N GLY A 46 14.66 5.98 22.26
CA GLY A 46 13.25 5.82 22.51
C GLY A 46 12.77 4.37 22.68
N PRO A 47 11.46 4.14 22.65
CA PRO A 47 10.87 2.84 22.94
C PRO A 47 11.16 1.81 21.87
N PHE A 48 11.66 0.64 22.29
CA PHE A 48 11.91 -0.54 21.45
C PHE A 48 10.68 -1.46 21.40
N GLY A 49 10.66 -2.38 20.43
CA GLY A 49 9.65 -3.41 20.27
C GLY A 49 8.36 -2.89 19.63
N ARG A 50 7.36 -3.76 19.60
CA ARG A 50 6.03 -3.48 19.05
C ARG A 50 5.31 -2.42 19.90
N LYS A 51 4.74 -1.43 19.24
CA LYS A 51 4.04 -0.30 19.87
C LYS A 51 2.59 -0.17 19.44
N LEU A 52 2.15 -1.02 18.52
CA LEU A 52 0.77 -1.12 18.09
C LEU A 52 0.17 -2.44 18.58
N ASP A 53 -0.96 -2.34 19.25
CA ASP A 53 -1.82 -3.49 19.50
C ASP A 53 -2.74 -3.66 18.28
N SER A 54 -2.89 -4.90 17.83
CA SER A 54 -3.74 -5.23 16.67
C SER A 54 -5.19 -5.31 17.11
N ASP A 55 -6.03 -4.43 16.59
CA ASP A 55 -7.46 -4.39 16.90
C ASP A 55 -8.27 -5.23 15.90
N GLU A 56 -7.93 -5.13 14.62
CA GLU A 56 -8.58 -5.87 13.55
C GLU A 56 -7.57 -6.19 12.43
N LEU A 57 -7.62 -7.42 11.92
CA LEU A 57 -6.87 -7.87 10.76
C LEU A 57 -7.76 -8.74 9.89
N ARG A 58 -7.88 -8.42 8.59
CA ARG A 58 -8.74 -9.14 7.65
C ARG A 58 -8.10 -9.31 6.29
N ALA A 59 -8.53 -10.38 5.61
CA ALA A 59 -8.33 -10.60 4.18
C ALA A 59 -9.64 -11.12 3.58
N ASP A 60 -10.09 -10.52 2.48
CA ASP A 60 -11.30 -10.92 1.77
C ASP A 60 -11.15 -10.63 0.27
N GLY A 61 -11.22 -11.69 -0.56
CA GLY A 61 -10.93 -11.56 -1.99
C GLY A 61 -9.55 -10.97 -2.24
N ASP A 62 -9.50 -9.85 -2.94
CA ASP A 62 -8.29 -9.07 -3.25
C ASP A 62 -7.96 -7.99 -2.19
N ILE A 63 -8.74 -7.91 -1.10
CA ILE A 63 -8.64 -6.84 -0.10
C ILE A 63 -7.94 -7.33 1.17
N LEU A 64 -7.00 -6.53 1.66
CA LEU A 64 -6.42 -6.63 2.99
C LEU A 64 -6.82 -5.42 3.82
N TYR A 65 -7.09 -5.61 5.11
CA TYR A 65 -7.42 -4.54 6.05
C TYR A 65 -6.77 -4.78 7.41
N TYR A 66 -6.29 -3.71 8.02
CA TYR A 66 -5.70 -3.69 9.35
C TYR A 66 -6.15 -2.44 10.11
N GLU A 67 -6.45 -2.61 11.38
CA GLU A 67 -6.56 -1.53 12.36
C GLU A 67 -5.76 -1.88 13.60
N GLY A 68 -5.02 -0.90 14.13
CA GLY A 68 -4.25 -1.06 15.35
C GLY A 68 -4.17 0.23 16.13
N THR A 69 -3.93 0.12 17.44
CA THR A 69 -3.89 1.24 18.37
C THR A 69 -2.54 1.30 19.09
N THR A 70 -1.96 2.48 19.18
CA THR A 70 -0.70 2.69 19.92
C THR A 70 -0.89 2.50 21.41
N GLN A 71 0.03 1.78 22.06
CA GLN A 71 -0.06 1.40 23.48
C GLN A 71 -0.12 2.60 24.44
N ASN A 72 0.66 3.64 24.17
CA ASN A 72 0.81 4.77 25.11
C ASN A 72 -0.08 5.96 24.76
N SER A 73 -0.15 6.34 23.49
CA SER A 73 -0.89 7.54 23.06
C SER A 73 -2.34 7.23 22.68
N HIS A 74 -2.72 5.95 22.60
CA HIS A 74 -4.04 5.47 22.21
C HIS A 74 -4.54 6.07 20.88
N LEU A 75 -3.59 6.35 19.97
CA LEU A 75 -3.90 6.78 18.61
C LEU A 75 -4.07 5.53 17.75
N SER A 76 -5.16 5.46 17.02
CA SER A 76 -5.41 4.33 16.11
C SER A 76 -5.03 4.69 14.67
N VAL A 77 -4.55 3.69 13.93
CA VAL A 77 -4.31 3.72 12.49
C VAL A 77 -5.12 2.63 11.82
N ALA A 78 -5.78 2.95 10.73
CA ALA A 78 -6.40 1.99 9.84
C ALA A 78 -5.70 2.02 8.48
N CYS A 79 -5.44 0.84 7.94
CA CYS A 79 -4.78 0.63 6.66
C CYS A 79 -5.51 -0.44 5.87
N GLY A 80 -5.71 -0.23 4.59
CA GLY A 80 -6.22 -1.25 3.69
C GLY A 80 -5.46 -1.27 2.37
N SER A 81 -5.53 -2.39 1.67
CA SER A 81 -5.07 -2.49 0.29
C SER A 81 -6.01 -3.32 -0.56
N SER A 82 -6.16 -2.94 -1.82
CA SER A 82 -6.85 -3.70 -2.85
C SER A 82 -5.92 -3.95 -4.03
N HIS A 83 -6.20 -4.99 -4.80
CA HIS A 83 -5.30 -5.49 -5.83
C HIS A 83 -6.06 -5.75 -7.13
N GLY A 84 -5.42 -5.44 -8.26
CA GLY A 84 -5.89 -5.78 -9.59
C GLY A 84 -4.77 -6.40 -10.41
N ILE A 85 -5.10 -7.30 -11.34
CA ILE A 85 -4.17 -7.86 -12.32
C ILE A 85 -4.59 -7.41 -13.70
N TRP A 86 -3.63 -6.89 -14.45
CA TRP A 86 -3.80 -6.45 -15.82
C TRP A 86 -2.91 -7.25 -16.75
N LYS A 87 -3.40 -7.52 -17.95
CA LYS A 87 -2.69 -8.22 -18.99
C LYS A 87 -3.15 -7.68 -20.34
N ASP A 88 -2.22 -7.31 -21.22
CA ASP A 88 -2.52 -6.70 -22.52
C ASP A 88 -3.42 -5.45 -22.41
N GLY A 89 -3.25 -4.66 -21.36
CA GLY A 89 -4.03 -3.45 -21.11
C GLY A 89 -5.46 -3.68 -20.63
N ALA A 90 -5.84 -4.94 -20.33
CA ALA A 90 -7.16 -5.30 -19.83
C ALA A 90 -7.09 -5.90 -18.42
N GLU A 91 -7.99 -5.45 -17.54
CA GLU A 91 -8.13 -6.01 -16.19
C GLU A 91 -8.66 -7.45 -16.24
N GLN A 92 -8.03 -8.33 -15.46
CA GLN A 92 -8.35 -9.74 -15.35
C GLN A 92 -9.33 -10.01 -14.21
N LYS A 93 -10.61 -9.66 -14.42
CA LYS A 93 -11.66 -9.68 -13.38
C LYS A 93 -12.05 -11.04 -12.82
N ASN A 94 -11.77 -12.13 -13.56
CA ASN A 94 -12.21 -13.48 -13.20
C ASN A 94 -11.12 -14.31 -12.50
N LEU A 95 -10.11 -13.66 -11.93
CA LEU A 95 -9.08 -14.36 -11.17
C LEU A 95 -9.58 -14.76 -9.80
N GLU A 96 -9.23 -15.98 -9.39
CA GLU A 96 -9.46 -16.45 -8.03
C GLU A 96 -8.41 -15.85 -7.11
N TRP A 97 -8.86 -15.13 -6.09
CA TRP A 97 -8.03 -14.64 -4.99
C TRP A 97 -8.19 -15.57 -3.78
N LYS A 98 -7.09 -16.10 -3.31
CA LYS A 98 -7.03 -16.85 -2.06
C LYS A 98 -6.57 -15.93 -0.97
N SER A 99 -7.37 -15.83 0.09
CA SER A 99 -7.06 -15.00 1.25
C SER A 99 -6.81 -15.85 2.48
N SER A 100 -5.87 -15.43 3.33
CA SER A 100 -5.60 -16.05 4.63
C SER A 100 -5.29 -14.98 5.67
N VAL A 101 -5.65 -15.28 6.92
CA VAL A 101 -5.40 -14.43 8.08
C VAL A 101 -4.77 -15.26 9.18
N GLY A 102 -3.56 -14.88 9.58
CA GLY A 102 -2.86 -15.39 10.76
C GLY A 102 -3.08 -14.48 11.97
N GLU A 103 -2.26 -14.64 13.00
CA GLU A 103 -2.37 -13.84 14.23
C GLU A 103 -1.98 -12.36 14.00
N LEU A 104 -0.89 -12.13 13.27
CA LEU A 104 -0.34 -10.77 13.01
C LEU A 104 0.03 -10.56 11.54
N GLU A 105 -0.47 -11.38 10.64
CA GLU A 105 -0.31 -11.21 9.21
C GLU A 105 -1.58 -11.60 8.46
N ALA A 106 -1.84 -10.90 7.36
CA ALA A 106 -2.87 -11.25 6.40
C ALA A 106 -2.28 -11.29 4.99
N GLU A 107 -2.79 -12.19 4.16
CA GLU A 107 -2.25 -12.47 2.84
C GLU A 107 -3.36 -12.66 1.82
N VAL A 108 -3.13 -12.16 0.61
CA VAL A 108 -3.91 -12.50 -0.58
C VAL A 108 -2.98 -13.00 -1.68
N VAL A 109 -3.41 -14.04 -2.37
CA VAL A 109 -2.64 -14.69 -3.43
C VAL A 109 -3.53 -14.92 -4.65
N THR A 110 -3.01 -14.59 -5.82
CA THR A 110 -3.63 -14.94 -7.10
C THR A 110 -2.59 -15.38 -8.11
N GLY A 111 -3.01 -16.03 -9.18
CA GLY A 111 -2.08 -16.45 -10.22
C GLY A 111 -2.72 -16.42 -11.60
N ILE A 112 -1.89 -16.08 -12.58
CA ILE A 112 -2.28 -15.96 -13.99
C ILE A 112 -1.29 -16.68 -14.90
N GLN A 113 -1.77 -17.21 -16.02
CA GLN A 113 -0.91 -17.76 -17.07
C GLN A 113 -0.38 -16.62 -17.94
N ALA A 114 0.93 -16.65 -18.21
CA ALA A 114 1.59 -15.72 -19.11
C ALA A 114 2.51 -16.45 -20.09
N GLU A 115 2.51 -16.01 -21.31
CA GLU A 115 3.43 -16.47 -22.34
C GLU A 115 4.78 -15.75 -22.23
N LYS A 116 5.84 -16.37 -22.77
CA LYS A 116 7.15 -15.74 -22.87
C LYS A 116 7.05 -14.38 -23.56
N GLY A 117 7.52 -13.32 -22.93
CA GLY A 117 7.50 -11.95 -23.42
C GLY A 117 6.20 -11.20 -23.19
N GLU A 118 5.20 -11.83 -22.60
CA GLU A 118 3.93 -11.19 -22.24
C GLU A 118 4.02 -10.51 -20.88
N THR A 119 3.63 -9.24 -20.79
CA THR A 119 3.69 -8.48 -19.53
C THR A 119 2.40 -8.62 -18.75
N VAL A 120 2.53 -8.96 -17.49
CA VAL A 120 1.46 -8.95 -16.50
C VAL A 120 1.75 -7.86 -15.47
N VAL A 121 0.74 -7.07 -15.13
CA VAL A 121 0.85 -5.96 -14.19
C VAL A 121 -0.01 -6.23 -12.97
N LEU A 122 0.58 -6.11 -11.79
CA LEU A 122 -0.13 -6.02 -10.52
C LEU A 122 -0.27 -4.54 -10.16
N GLU A 123 -1.50 -4.06 -10.05
CA GLU A 123 -1.82 -2.79 -9.41
C GLU A 123 -2.22 -3.03 -7.96
N LYS A 124 -1.63 -2.28 -7.03
CA LYS A 124 -1.96 -2.30 -5.61
C LYS A 124 -2.30 -0.89 -5.16
N MET A 125 -3.54 -0.68 -4.74
CA MET A 125 -3.99 0.54 -4.08
C MET A 125 -3.90 0.36 -2.58
N ILE A 126 -3.42 1.38 -1.87
CA ILE A 126 -3.26 1.36 -0.41
C ILE A 126 -3.87 2.63 0.15
N CYS A 127 -4.69 2.49 1.20
CA CYS A 127 -5.31 3.61 1.91
C CYS A 127 -4.91 3.60 3.38
N TYR A 128 -4.59 4.78 3.92
CA TYR A 128 -4.31 5.01 5.33
C TYR A 128 -5.21 6.11 5.90
N THR A 129 -5.68 5.90 7.13
CA THR A 129 -6.32 6.94 7.94
C THR A 129 -6.01 6.74 9.42
N THR A 130 -6.25 7.76 10.24
CA THR A 130 -5.94 7.73 11.67
C THR A 130 -7.12 8.21 12.50
N SER A 131 -7.04 7.98 13.82
CA SER A 131 -8.00 8.51 14.80
C SER A 131 -7.96 10.04 14.94
N LEU A 132 -6.98 10.72 14.37
CA LEU A 132 -6.93 12.18 14.30
C LEU A 132 -7.85 12.73 13.18
N ASP A 133 -8.12 11.93 12.17
CA ASP A 133 -8.95 12.32 11.03
C ASP A 133 -10.40 11.84 11.18
N LEU A 134 -10.61 10.60 11.70
CA LEU A 134 -11.92 9.93 11.69
C LEU A 134 -12.19 9.14 12.98
N GLY A 135 -13.46 9.09 13.38
CA GLY A 135 -13.94 8.25 14.47
C GLY A 135 -13.78 6.75 14.19
N LYS A 136 -13.85 5.94 15.25
CA LYS A 136 -13.64 4.48 15.15
C LYS A 136 -14.57 3.82 14.15
N GLU A 137 -15.86 4.15 14.20
CA GLU A 137 -16.90 3.52 13.39
C GLU A 137 -16.80 3.90 11.89
N GLU A 138 -16.09 5.00 11.58
CA GLU A 138 -16.01 5.54 10.22
C GLU A 138 -14.76 5.07 9.47
N ARG A 139 -13.67 4.74 10.19
CA ARG A 139 -12.36 4.48 9.58
C ARG A 139 -12.38 3.33 8.57
N LYS A 140 -13.01 2.21 8.93
CA LYS A 140 -13.08 1.04 8.05
C LYS A 140 -13.86 1.32 6.77
N SER A 141 -15.05 1.88 6.90
CA SER A 141 -15.88 2.24 5.74
C SER A 141 -15.20 3.27 4.85
N PHE A 142 -14.50 4.24 5.44
CA PHE A 142 -13.70 5.22 4.71
C PHE A 142 -12.58 4.54 3.91
N VAL A 143 -11.78 3.66 4.55
CA VAL A 143 -10.67 2.96 3.88
C VAL A 143 -11.18 2.16 2.70
N LEU A 144 -12.25 1.37 2.87
CA LEU A 144 -12.80 0.54 1.80
C LEU A 144 -13.36 1.39 0.65
N ALA A 145 -14.09 2.47 0.95
CA ALA A 145 -14.62 3.38 -0.06
C ALA A 145 -13.51 4.13 -0.82
N GLU A 146 -12.43 4.52 -0.15
CA GLU A 146 -11.29 5.18 -0.82
C GLU A 146 -10.49 4.22 -1.70
N LEU A 147 -10.39 2.94 -1.32
CA LEU A 147 -9.78 1.91 -2.17
C LEU A 147 -10.60 1.67 -3.43
N GLU A 148 -11.92 1.52 -3.30
CA GLU A 148 -12.85 1.38 -4.43
C GLU A 148 -12.72 2.56 -5.40
N ARG A 149 -12.79 3.79 -4.90
CA ARG A 149 -12.59 5.01 -5.71
C ARG A 149 -11.21 5.07 -6.37
N ALA A 150 -10.16 4.61 -5.68
CA ALA A 150 -8.81 4.59 -6.25
C ALA A 150 -8.69 3.58 -7.40
N GLN A 151 -9.34 2.42 -7.29
CA GLN A 151 -9.44 1.44 -8.37
C GLN A 151 -10.23 1.97 -9.57
N GLU A 152 -11.39 2.63 -9.33
CA GLU A 152 -12.18 3.27 -10.39
C GLU A 152 -11.41 4.39 -11.11
N ASP A 153 -10.64 5.19 -10.37
CA ASP A 153 -9.78 6.24 -10.93
C ASP A 153 -8.63 5.65 -11.77
N GLY A 154 -8.07 4.52 -11.34
CA GLY A 154 -6.99 3.81 -12.00
C GLY A 154 -5.62 4.51 -11.88
N MET A 155 -4.55 3.75 -12.11
CA MET A 155 -3.16 4.19 -11.94
C MET A 155 -2.84 5.45 -12.74
N GLN A 156 -3.22 5.50 -14.02
CA GLN A 156 -2.90 6.62 -14.91
C GLN A 156 -3.45 7.96 -14.42
N LYS A 157 -4.68 7.95 -13.89
CA LYS A 157 -5.33 9.17 -13.38
C LYS A 157 -4.70 9.62 -12.06
N LEU A 158 -4.39 8.66 -11.16
CA LEU A 158 -3.69 8.95 -9.91
C LEU A 158 -2.30 9.52 -10.17
N GLU A 159 -1.54 8.96 -11.10
CA GLU A 159 -0.23 9.44 -11.53
C GLU A 159 -0.30 10.85 -12.11
N LYS A 160 -1.28 11.11 -12.99
CA LYS A 160 -1.50 12.43 -13.58
C LYS A 160 -1.75 13.48 -12.49
N TRP A 161 -2.64 13.21 -11.54
CA TRP A 161 -2.92 14.14 -10.45
C TRP A 161 -1.70 14.39 -9.57
N GLN A 162 -0.93 13.34 -9.28
CA GLN A 162 0.30 13.48 -8.52
C GLN A 162 1.34 14.31 -9.25
N LYS A 163 1.52 14.12 -10.55
CA LYS A 163 2.41 14.95 -11.39
C LYS A 163 1.98 16.42 -11.40
N GLU A 164 0.70 16.69 -11.60
CA GLU A 164 0.15 18.06 -11.58
C GLU A 164 0.32 18.74 -10.21
N TYR A 165 0.10 18.00 -9.12
CA TYR A 165 0.32 18.49 -7.76
C TYR A 165 1.79 18.80 -7.51
N MET A 166 2.70 17.92 -7.89
CA MET A 166 4.14 18.10 -7.70
C MET A 166 4.70 19.23 -8.57
N ALA A 167 4.21 19.38 -9.79
CA ALA A 167 4.61 20.50 -10.65
C ALA A 167 4.33 21.85 -9.98
N LYS A 168 3.10 22.04 -9.47
CA LYS A 168 2.72 23.27 -8.73
C LYS A 168 3.55 23.46 -7.44
N PHE A 169 3.87 22.37 -6.74
CA PHE A 169 4.71 22.43 -5.54
C PHE A 169 6.13 22.91 -5.89
N TRP A 170 6.73 22.36 -6.94
CA TRP A 170 8.09 22.72 -7.35
C TRP A 170 8.18 24.13 -7.95
N GLU A 171 7.13 24.63 -8.64
CA GLU A 171 7.07 26.04 -9.06
C GLU A 171 7.29 27.03 -7.91
N ALA A 172 6.85 26.66 -6.69
CA ALA A 172 6.97 27.53 -5.51
C ALA A 172 8.17 27.21 -4.63
N ALA A 173 8.70 25.96 -4.65
CA ALA A 173 9.69 25.44 -3.70
C ALA A 173 11.03 25.06 -4.34
N ASP A 174 11.18 25.23 -5.66
CA ASP A 174 12.44 24.91 -6.34
C ASP A 174 13.54 25.91 -5.98
N VAL A 175 14.76 25.39 -5.77
CA VAL A 175 15.94 26.19 -5.44
C VAL A 175 17.04 25.88 -6.46
N GLU A 176 17.30 26.83 -7.33
CA GLU A 176 18.42 26.76 -8.26
C GLU A 176 19.70 27.29 -7.60
N ILE A 177 20.71 26.44 -7.42
CA ILE A 177 22.04 26.85 -6.95
C ILE A 177 22.97 26.98 -8.15
N LYS A 178 23.33 28.22 -8.49
CA LYS A 178 24.36 28.51 -9.51
C LYS A 178 25.70 28.56 -8.82
N GLY A 179 26.52 27.52 -9.01
CA GLY A 179 27.90 27.47 -8.55
C GLY A 179 28.81 28.30 -9.47
N ASN A 180 29.85 28.94 -8.90
CA ASN A 180 31.02 29.35 -9.69
C ASN A 180 31.86 28.11 -9.95
N GLU A 181 32.23 27.88 -11.22
CA GLU A 181 33.28 26.93 -11.62
C GLU A 181 34.64 27.31 -11.02
#